data_5aae1f1a1651574fc405856f56f080a4
#
_entry.id   5aae1f1a1651574fc405856f56f080a4
#
_cell.length_a   1.000
_cell.length_b   1.000
_cell.length_c   1.000
_cell.angle_alpha   90.00
_cell.angle_beta   90.00
_cell.angle_gamma   90.00
#
_symmetry.space_group_name_H-M   'P 1'
#
loop_
_entity.id
_entity.type
_entity.pdbx_description
1 polymer ?
#
loop_
_entity_poly.entity_id
_entity_poly.type
_entity_poly.pdbx_seq_one_letter_code
_entity_poly.pdbx_strand_id
1 'polypeptide(L)'
;MNARGVNPSTETYSPQRRTALLLTGTGTAGAYHAGVLRALHEAGVKLDVAAGRGIGAVGALFTAVDAAPHLWNDKGFWKSPAVARLYGWRPTLRLVAGAIVLAVGIVALPIAAMAAGLVVYPIDFILKMLGLSGGGLVAWYLDLTNAAFAPTALPTWLPRAAVLVLGAAGGAAVVSAFRRTQGRHARGPWWWRMVPAPFSAEPAIAHTWGTIWDLVRGAAQLRLPSRVDLARRYTELLADNLGQPGFRELVIVVHDVDAGRDLVFAMVPDARRRDLVRRPLTAEAEQRRAEVFDLAGVARDHLADAIGGALTVPLATDLHEVQFAADGFWRGETHRLCDRAGSLE
;
A
#
# COMPACT_ATOMS: atom_id res chain seq x y z
N MET A 1 28.75 -38.63 8.14
CA MET A 1 27.80 -37.97 7.24
C MET A 1 28.52 -36.78 6.63
N ASN A 2 28.99 -36.92 5.38
CA ASN A 2 29.75 -35.86 4.70
C ASN A 2 28.82 -34.82 4.12
N ALA A 3 28.84 -33.61 4.69
CA ALA A 3 28.30 -32.44 4.04
C ALA A 3 29.13 -32.18 2.76
N ARG A 4 28.56 -32.52 1.60
CA ARG A 4 29.10 -32.10 0.32
C ARG A 4 28.99 -30.58 0.28
N GLY A 5 30.14 -29.92 0.35
CA GLY A 5 30.25 -28.49 0.10
C GLY A 5 29.71 -28.19 -1.31
N VAL A 6 28.61 -27.51 -1.40
CA VAL A 6 28.16 -26.85 -2.62
C VAL A 6 29.19 -25.76 -2.88
N ASN A 7 30.12 -25.99 -3.77
CA ASN A 7 30.91 -24.91 -4.34
C ASN A 7 29.93 -23.97 -5.03
N PRO A 8 29.83 -22.70 -4.62
CA PRO A 8 29.12 -21.75 -5.41
C PRO A 8 29.84 -21.63 -6.73
N SER A 9 29.27 -22.23 -7.78
CA SER A 9 29.75 -22.04 -9.12
C SER A 9 29.81 -20.56 -9.38
N THR A 10 31.00 -20.00 -9.50
CA THR A 10 31.27 -18.65 -9.99
C THR A 10 30.93 -18.63 -11.49
N GLU A 11 29.65 -18.87 -11.81
CA GLU A 11 29.17 -18.70 -13.16
C GLU A 11 29.08 -17.20 -13.43
N THR A 12 30.09 -16.71 -14.13
CA THR A 12 30.13 -15.32 -14.61
C THR A 12 28.89 -15.04 -15.46
N TYR A 13 28.27 -13.90 -15.26
CA TYR A 13 27.19 -13.41 -16.11
C TYR A 13 27.56 -13.53 -17.58
N SER A 14 26.66 -14.09 -18.40
CA SER A 14 26.81 -14.16 -19.84
C SER A 14 25.56 -13.60 -20.53
N PRO A 15 25.69 -12.62 -21.45
CA PRO A 15 24.55 -12.05 -22.17
C PRO A 15 23.87 -13.05 -23.11
N GLN A 16 24.49 -14.18 -23.38
CA GLN A 16 23.90 -15.27 -24.16
C GLN A 16 22.94 -16.15 -23.37
N ARG A 17 23.06 -16.14 -22.04
CA ARG A 17 22.11 -16.82 -21.13
C ARG A 17 20.95 -15.91 -20.79
N ARG A 18 19.78 -16.51 -20.62
CA ARG A 18 18.61 -15.78 -20.17
C ARG A 18 18.73 -15.43 -18.70
N THR A 19 18.45 -14.18 -18.37
CA THR A 19 18.50 -13.66 -17.02
C THR A 19 17.10 -13.29 -16.54
N ALA A 20 16.68 -13.88 -15.42
CA ALA A 20 15.45 -13.55 -14.73
C ALA A 20 15.74 -12.77 -13.44
N LEU A 21 15.02 -11.71 -13.20
CA LEU A 21 15.08 -10.95 -11.96
C LEU A 21 13.77 -11.14 -11.19
N LEU A 22 13.86 -11.63 -9.95
CA LEU A 22 12.74 -11.73 -9.03
C LEU A 22 12.85 -10.68 -7.93
N LEU A 23 11.87 -9.79 -7.85
CA LEU A 23 11.76 -8.73 -6.87
C LEU A 23 10.66 -9.08 -5.86
N THR A 24 11.01 -9.19 -4.58
CA THR A 24 10.06 -9.56 -3.52
C THR A 24 10.16 -8.58 -2.35
N GLY A 25 9.08 -8.38 -1.62
CA GLY A 25 9.08 -7.56 -0.41
C GLY A 25 7.89 -6.59 -0.35
N THR A 26 7.75 -5.91 0.77
CA THR A 26 6.64 -5.00 1.06
C THR A 26 7.15 -3.59 1.32
N GLY A 27 6.31 -2.59 1.07
CA GLY A 27 6.54 -1.21 1.47
C GLY A 27 7.85 -0.61 0.94
N THR A 28 8.76 -0.25 1.84
CA THR A 28 10.02 0.43 1.51
C THR A 28 11.05 -0.45 0.79
N ALA A 29 10.88 -1.76 0.75
CA ALA A 29 11.73 -2.67 -0.01
C ALA A 29 11.80 -2.30 -1.51
N GLY A 30 10.76 -1.65 -2.03
CA GLY A 30 10.76 -1.18 -3.40
C GLY A 30 11.80 -0.11 -3.72
N ALA A 31 12.18 0.73 -2.76
CA ALA A 31 13.28 1.69 -2.93
C ALA A 31 14.63 0.96 -3.06
N TYR A 32 14.82 -0.13 -2.31
CA TYR A 32 15.98 -1.02 -2.47
C TYR A 32 15.98 -1.68 -3.85
N HIS A 33 14.83 -2.16 -4.32
CA HIS A 33 14.69 -2.71 -5.67
C HIS A 33 15.10 -1.70 -6.75
N ALA A 34 14.72 -0.44 -6.60
CA ALA A 34 15.14 0.61 -7.53
C ALA A 34 16.66 0.77 -7.56
N GLY A 35 17.33 0.68 -6.40
CA GLY A 35 18.80 0.69 -6.31
C GLY A 35 19.44 -0.52 -7.00
N VAL A 36 18.90 -1.72 -6.81
CA VAL A 36 19.36 -2.95 -7.48
C VAL A 36 19.19 -2.84 -9.00
N LEU A 37 18.01 -2.42 -9.46
CA LEU A 37 17.72 -2.21 -10.88
C LEU A 37 18.66 -1.17 -11.50
N ARG A 38 18.97 -0.10 -10.77
CA ARG A 38 19.93 0.91 -11.20
C ARG A 38 21.33 0.31 -11.37
N ALA A 39 21.80 -0.43 -10.37
CA ALA A 39 23.12 -1.06 -10.44
C ALA A 39 23.23 -2.07 -11.61
N LEU A 40 22.18 -2.86 -11.85
CA LEU A 40 22.11 -3.80 -12.97
C LEU A 40 22.10 -3.05 -14.31
N HIS A 41 21.37 -1.95 -14.42
CA HIS A 41 21.33 -1.10 -15.60
C HIS A 41 22.69 -0.45 -15.89
N GLU A 42 23.35 0.13 -14.88
CA GLU A 42 24.68 0.73 -14.99
C GLU A 42 25.75 -0.32 -15.34
N ALA A 43 25.60 -1.56 -14.87
CA ALA A 43 26.49 -2.67 -15.21
C ALA A 43 26.19 -3.30 -16.60
N GLY A 44 25.17 -2.82 -17.32
CA GLY A 44 24.80 -3.35 -18.63
C GLY A 44 24.26 -4.79 -18.59
N VAL A 45 23.69 -5.23 -17.46
CA VAL A 45 23.12 -6.58 -17.33
C VAL A 45 21.82 -6.67 -18.11
N LYS A 46 21.77 -7.56 -19.08
CA LYS A 46 20.56 -7.86 -19.84
C LYS A 46 19.58 -8.65 -18.96
N LEU A 47 18.37 -8.12 -18.81
CA LEU A 47 17.26 -8.81 -18.16
C LEU A 47 16.27 -9.29 -19.24
N ASP A 48 15.86 -10.55 -19.19
CA ASP A 48 14.89 -11.14 -20.11
C ASP A 48 13.51 -11.32 -19.45
N VAL A 49 13.50 -11.59 -18.15
CA VAL A 49 12.28 -11.80 -17.37
C VAL A 49 12.31 -10.91 -16.13
N ALA A 50 11.25 -10.15 -15.92
CA ALA A 50 11.01 -9.38 -14.70
C ALA A 50 9.84 -10.02 -13.93
N ALA A 51 10.13 -10.57 -12.76
CA ALA A 51 9.13 -11.15 -11.87
C ALA A 51 9.01 -10.30 -10.61
N GLY A 52 7.78 -10.10 -10.15
CA GLY A 52 7.52 -9.27 -8.97
C GLY A 52 6.44 -9.84 -8.07
N ARG A 53 6.65 -9.64 -6.76
CA ARG A 53 5.70 -9.94 -5.70
C ARG A 53 5.70 -8.80 -4.70
N GLY A 54 4.55 -8.49 -4.12
CA GLY A 54 4.41 -7.33 -3.26
C GLY A 54 4.79 -6.05 -4.00
N ILE A 55 5.53 -5.16 -3.34
CA ILE A 55 6.04 -3.94 -3.96
C ILE A 55 7.02 -4.21 -5.11
N GLY A 56 7.60 -5.41 -5.17
CA GLY A 56 8.45 -5.85 -6.27
C GLY A 56 7.72 -5.92 -7.61
N ALA A 57 6.39 -6.08 -7.60
CA ALA A 57 5.56 -6.03 -8.79
C ALA A 57 5.66 -4.67 -9.51
N VAL A 58 5.81 -3.57 -8.75
CA VAL A 58 6.06 -2.24 -9.34
C VAL A 58 7.39 -2.22 -10.08
N GLY A 59 8.46 -2.73 -9.45
CA GLY A 59 9.76 -2.83 -10.09
C GLY A 59 9.73 -3.68 -11.38
N ALA A 60 9.04 -4.83 -11.33
CA ALA A 60 8.86 -5.70 -12.48
C ALA A 60 8.08 -5.01 -13.61
N LEU A 61 7.02 -4.28 -13.27
CA LEU A 61 6.19 -3.55 -14.24
C LEU A 61 7.03 -2.51 -15.01
N PHE A 62 7.82 -1.68 -14.33
CA PHE A 62 8.69 -0.70 -14.99
C PHE A 62 9.82 -1.37 -15.78
N THR A 63 10.36 -2.47 -15.28
CA THR A 63 11.42 -3.22 -15.95
C THR A 63 10.93 -3.87 -17.23
N ALA A 64 9.68 -4.34 -17.29
CA ALA A 64 9.12 -5.02 -18.46
C ALA A 64 9.08 -4.17 -19.73
N VAL A 65 9.01 -2.84 -19.61
CA VAL A 65 8.99 -1.88 -20.74
C VAL A 65 10.26 -1.00 -20.80
N ASP A 66 11.36 -1.49 -20.23
CA ASP A 66 12.64 -0.76 -20.14
C ASP A 66 12.58 0.61 -19.48
N ALA A 67 11.58 0.82 -18.65
CA ALA A 67 11.33 2.08 -17.96
C ALA A 67 11.87 2.10 -16.53
N ALA A 68 12.72 1.15 -16.15
CA ALA A 68 13.33 1.07 -14.82
C ALA A 68 13.95 2.40 -14.34
N PRO A 69 14.58 3.26 -15.18
CA PRO A 69 15.07 4.57 -14.78
C PRO A 69 14.02 5.48 -14.14
N HIS A 70 12.74 5.33 -14.49
CA HIS A 70 11.64 6.09 -13.87
C HIS A 70 11.40 5.72 -12.40
N LEU A 71 12.05 4.70 -11.88
CA LEU A 71 12.00 4.39 -10.45
C LEU A 71 12.92 5.27 -9.61
N TRP A 72 14.09 5.71 -10.16
CA TRP A 72 15.13 6.43 -9.39
C TRP A 72 15.51 7.82 -9.90
N ASN A 73 15.03 8.23 -11.08
CA ASN A 73 15.28 9.57 -11.62
C ASN A 73 14.75 10.66 -10.68
N ASP A 74 15.15 11.92 -10.89
CA ASP A 74 14.79 13.04 -9.98
C ASP A 74 13.27 13.24 -9.84
N LYS A 75 12.50 12.93 -10.87
CA LYS A 75 11.03 12.90 -10.85
C LYS A 75 10.48 11.47 -10.77
N GLY A 76 11.33 10.51 -10.40
CA GLY A 76 10.98 9.10 -10.38
C GLY A 76 10.03 8.70 -9.25
N PHE A 77 9.48 7.50 -9.38
CA PHE A 77 8.51 6.93 -8.45
C PHE A 77 8.94 7.09 -6.98
N TRP A 78 10.19 6.69 -6.63
CA TRP A 78 10.67 6.69 -5.25
C TRP A 78 11.12 8.05 -4.72
N LYS A 79 11.36 9.03 -5.57
CA LYS A 79 11.69 10.40 -5.17
C LYS A 79 10.45 11.30 -5.03
N SER A 80 9.29 10.82 -5.43
CA SER A 80 8.03 11.56 -5.30
C SER A 80 7.62 11.73 -3.83
N PRO A 81 7.10 12.91 -3.42
CA PRO A 81 6.53 13.11 -2.09
C PRO A 81 5.37 12.15 -1.76
N ALA A 82 4.72 11.58 -2.76
CA ALA A 82 3.66 10.59 -2.61
C ALA A 82 4.14 9.32 -1.91
N VAL A 83 5.44 8.98 -2.02
CA VAL A 83 6.03 7.78 -1.40
C VAL A 83 5.88 7.77 0.12
N ALA A 84 5.96 8.92 0.78
CA ALA A 84 5.75 9.03 2.22
C ALA A 84 4.31 8.64 2.66
N ARG A 85 3.39 8.54 1.72
CA ARG A 85 1.97 8.27 1.96
C ARG A 85 1.44 7.05 1.20
N LEU A 86 2.31 6.18 0.69
CA LEU A 86 1.91 4.97 -0.06
C LEU A 86 0.94 4.10 0.76
N TYR A 87 1.18 3.99 2.06
CA TYR A 87 0.32 3.27 2.99
C TYR A 87 -0.15 4.24 4.09
N GLY A 88 -1.13 5.06 3.74
CA GLY A 88 -1.67 6.06 4.66
C GLY A 88 -2.66 5.46 5.67
N TRP A 89 -2.68 6.00 6.89
CA TRP A 89 -3.74 5.70 7.85
C TRP A 89 -5.11 6.01 7.26
N ARG A 90 -6.07 5.16 7.51
CA ARG A 90 -7.44 5.41 7.06
C ARG A 90 -8.02 6.67 7.68
N PRO A 91 -8.86 7.41 6.93
CA PRO A 91 -9.50 8.62 7.45
C PRO A 91 -10.28 8.36 8.74
N THR A 92 -10.97 7.23 8.85
CA THR A 92 -11.72 6.84 10.05
C THR A 92 -10.83 6.67 11.27
N LEU A 93 -9.65 6.04 11.12
CA LEU A 93 -8.69 5.89 12.22
C LEU A 93 -8.04 7.21 12.60
N ARG A 94 -7.77 8.09 11.62
CA ARG A 94 -7.29 9.45 11.88
C ARG A 94 -8.32 10.25 12.70
N LEU A 95 -9.59 10.10 12.33
CA LEU A 95 -10.69 10.76 13.06
C LEU A 95 -10.77 10.24 14.50
N VAL A 96 -10.74 8.93 14.70
CA VAL A 96 -10.77 8.32 16.05
C VAL A 96 -9.54 8.74 16.86
N ALA A 97 -8.34 8.67 16.28
CA ALA A 97 -7.11 9.10 16.94
C ALA A 97 -7.16 10.60 17.30
N GLY A 98 -7.63 11.45 16.38
CA GLY A 98 -7.83 12.87 16.62
C GLY A 98 -8.85 13.14 17.75
N ALA A 99 -9.94 12.38 17.78
CA ALA A 99 -10.93 12.46 18.84
C ALA A 99 -10.36 12.06 20.21
N ILE A 100 -9.53 11.03 20.26
CA ILE A 100 -8.85 10.62 21.51
C ILE A 100 -7.90 11.74 21.98
N VAL A 101 -7.08 12.28 21.08
CA VAL A 101 -6.17 13.39 21.43
C VAL A 101 -6.95 14.60 21.92
N LEU A 102 -8.05 14.95 21.25
CA LEU A 102 -8.92 16.04 21.65
C LEU A 102 -9.57 15.78 23.02
N ALA A 103 -10.09 14.57 23.25
CA ALA A 103 -10.69 14.20 24.54
C ALA A 103 -9.67 14.25 25.69
N VAL A 104 -8.46 13.75 25.47
CA VAL A 104 -7.34 13.86 26.43
C VAL A 104 -6.97 15.33 26.67
N GLY A 105 -6.90 16.15 25.61
CA GLY A 105 -6.64 17.58 25.72
C GLY A 105 -7.71 18.31 26.55
N ILE A 106 -8.99 18.01 26.33
CA ILE A 106 -10.08 18.57 27.10
C ILE A 106 -9.93 18.24 28.60
N VAL A 107 -9.69 16.99 28.94
CA VAL A 107 -9.51 16.55 30.32
C VAL A 107 -8.23 17.10 30.96
N ALA A 108 -7.19 17.30 30.15
CA ALA A 108 -5.91 17.88 30.60
C ALA A 108 -5.93 19.42 30.73
N LEU A 109 -6.99 20.07 30.29
CA LEU A 109 -7.09 21.54 30.27
C LEU A 109 -6.82 22.20 31.65
N PRO A 110 -7.32 21.71 32.79
CA PRO A 110 -7.00 22.26 34.11
C PRO A 110 -5.51 22.13 34.43
N ILE A 111 -4.90 21.00 34.09
CA ILE A 111 -3.45 20.76 34.31
C ILE A 111 -2.60 21.72 33.45
N ALA A 112 -3.02 21.92 32.21
CA ALA A 112 -2.37 22.89 31.31
C ALA A 112 -2.51 24.32 31.82
N ALA A 113 -3.69 24.69 32.38
CA ALA A 113 -3.90 25.98 33.01
C ALA A 113 -2.97 26.17 34.20
N MET A 114 -2.80 25.18 35.07
CA MET A 114 -1.81 25.23 36.15
C MET A 114 -0.37 25.39 35.65
N ALA A 115 0.01 24.61 34.64
CA ALA A 115 1.35 24.65 34.07
C ALA A 115 1.69 26.01 33.44
N ALA A 116 0.68 26.73 32.92
CA ALA A 116 0.85 28.08 32.39
C ALA A 116 1.37 29.05 33.46
N GLY A 117 1.12 28.80 34.76
CA GLY A 117 1.68 29.57 35.86
C GLY A 117 3.21 29.63 35.87
N LEU A 118 3.88 28.58 35.41
CA LEU A 118 5.33 28.55 35.28
C LEU A 118 5.87 29.62 34.31
N VAL A 119 5.01 30.15 33.45
CA VAL A 119 5.35 31.19 32.49
C VAL A 119 4.81 32.55 32.99
N VAL A 120 3.57 32.56 33.46
CA VAL A 120 2.86 33.79 33.88
C VAL A 120 3.58 34.45 35.04
N TYR A 121 3.94 33.73 36.09
CA TYR A 121 4.58 34.32 37.28
C TYR A 121 5.97 34.91 37.00
N PRO A 122 6.89 34.26 36.29
CA PRO A 122 8.16 34.85 35.89
C PRO A 122 8.00 36.12 35.03
N ILE A 123 7.05 36.10 34.09
CA ILE A 123 6.80 37.27 33.24
C ILE A 123 6.28 38.45 34.09
N ASP A 124 5.32 38.24 34.97
CA ASP A 124 4.82 39.26 35.87
C ASP A 124 5.92 39.82 36.78
N PHE A 125 6.78 38.93 37.30
CA PHE A 125 7.93 39.31 38.11
C PHE A 125 8.91 40.23 37.35
N ILE A 126 9.25 39.86 36.10
CA ILE A 126 10.13 40.66 35.26
C ILE A 126 9.51 42.05 34.95
N LEU A 127 8.22 42.08 34.61
CA LEU A 127 7.52 43.33 34.32
C LEU A 127 7.52 44.26 35.54
N LYS A 128 7.32 43.72 36.72
CA LYS A 128 7.38 44.50 37.97
C LYS A 128 8.79 45.01 38.25
N MET A 129 9.80 44.21 38.01
CA MET A 129 11.23 44.65 38.13
C MET A 129 11.56 45.81 37.18
N LEU A 130 10.94 45.84 36.01
CA LEU A 130 11.10 46.91 35.01
C LEU A 130 10.25 48.16 35.30
N GLY A 131 9.52 48.18 36.42
CA GLY A 131 8.62 49.27 36.76
C GLY A 131 7.33 49.33 35.92
N LEU A 132 7.04 48.26 35.19
CA LEU A 132 5.83 48.11 34.38
C LEU A 132 4.76 47.44 35.22
N SER A 133 3.52 47.98 35.19
CA SER A 133 2.42 47.28 35.81
C SER A 133 2.07 46.04 34.99
N GLY A 134 2.02 44.87 35.62
CA GLY A 134 1.69 43.59 34.94
C GLY A 134 0.23 43.50 34.39
N GLY A 135 -0.50 44.64 34.30
CA GLY A 135 -1.78 44.78 33.61
C GLY A 135 -2.87 43.79 34.03
N GLY A 136 -2.79 43.22 35.24
CA GLY A 136 -3.77 42.20 35.68
C GLY A 136 -3.49 40.79 35.19
N LEU A 137 -2.30 40.53 34.59
CA LEU A 137 -1.93 39.23 34.04
C LEU A 137 -2.10 38.07 35.03
N VAL A 138 -1.64 38.27 36.27
CA VAL A 138 -1.78 37.26 37.34
C VAL A 138 -3.25 37.10 37.76
N ALA A 139 -4.00 38.21 37.84
CA ALA A 139 -5.43 38.13 38.17
C ALA A 139 -6.21 37.35 37.10
N TRP A 140 -5.99 37.65 35.82
CA TRP A 140 -6.57 36.91 34.72
C TRP A 140 -6.17 35.42 34.75
N TYR A 141 -4.93 35.11 35.04
CA TYR A 141 -4.45 33.74 35.16
C TYR A 141 -5.11 32.99 36.32
N LEU A 142 -5.28 33.64 37.48
CA LEU A 142 -5.96 33.06 38.63
C LEU A 142 -7.45 32.82 38.34
N ASP A 143 -8.11 33.75 37.65
CA ASP A 143 -9.51 33.56 37.23
C ASP A 143 -9.66 32.40 36.28
N LEU A 144 -8.75 32.28 35.30
CA LEU A 144 -8.72 31.15 34.36
C LEU A 144 -8.55 29.81 35.08
N THR A 145 -7.58 29.75 36.01
CA THR A 145 -7.32 28.53 36.80
C THR A 145 -8.50 28.15 37.67
N ASN A 146 -9.05 29.12 38.39
CA ASN A 146 -10.23 28.90 39.22
C ASN A 146 -11.43 28.42 38.40
N ALA A 147 -11.65 28.99 37.23
CA ALA A 147 -12.71 28.57 36.32
C ALA A 147 -12.48 27.14 35.82
N ALA A 148 -11.23 26.78 35.47
CA ALA A 148 -10.88 25.44 35.01
C ALA A 148 -11.08 24.35 36.07
N PHE A 149 -10.81 24.68 37.36
CA PHE A 149 -11.03 23.76 38.48
C PHE A 149 -12.38 23.90 39.17
N ALA A 150 -13.24 24.78 38.67
CA ALA A 150 -14.58 24.96 39.26
C ALA A 150 -15.38 23.65 39.21
N PRO A 151 -16.24 23.38 40.21
CA PRO A 151 -17.09 22.17 40.24
C PRO A 151 -17.99 22.02 39.01
N THR A 152 -18.28 23.11 38.32
CA THR A 152 -19.05 23.12 37.09
C THR A 152 -18.21 22.70 35.86
N ALA A 153 -16.89 22.90 35.84
CA ALA A 153 -16.01 22.58 34.73
C ALA A 153 -15.41 21.17 34.86
N LEU A 154 -14.55 20.96 35.85
CA LEU A 154 -13.77 19.74 35.96
C LEU A 154 -14.59 18.45 36.18
N PRO A 155 -15.53 18.34 37.14
CA PRO A 155 -16.30 17.13 37.38
C PRO A 155 -17.49 16.94 36.43
N THR A 156 -17.89 17.95 35.66
CA THR A 156 -19.12 17.88 34.86
C THR A 156 -18.91 18.15 33.37
N TRP A 157 -18.52 19.35 32.97
CA TRP A 157 -18.48 19.75 31.56
C TRP A 157 -17.31 19.11 30.79
N LEU A 158 -16.11 19.07 31.36
CA LEU A 158 -14.96 18.56 30.66
C LEU A 158 -15.08 17.05 30.38
N PRO A 159 -15.44 16.17 31.34
CA PRO A 159 -15.69 14.77 31.07
C PRO A 159 -16.84 14.53 30.09
N ARG A 160 -17.93 15.31 30.20
CA ARG A 160 -19.06 15.20 29.26
C ARG A 160 -18.65 15.56 27.84
N ALA A 161 -17.90 16.65 27.64
CA ALA A 161 -17.38 17.03 26.33
C ALA A 161 -16.45 15.95 25.75
N ALA A 162 -15.56 15.38 26.57
CA ALA A 162 -14.69 14.27 26.15
C ALA A 162 -15.50 13.04 25.72
N VAL A 163 -16.52 12.64 26.50
CA VAL A 163 -17.41 11.52 26.17
C VAL A 163 -18.20 11.78 24.89
N LEU A 164 -18.70 13.01 24.68
CA LEU A 164 -19.41 13.37 23.44
C LEU A 164 -18.50 13.27 22.22
N VAL A 165 -17.26 13.78 22.30
CA VAL A 165 -16.28 13.69 21.20
C VAL A 165 -15.96 12.23 20.88
N LEU A 166 -15.70 11.39 21.89
CA LEU A 166 -15.43 9.97 21.69
C LEU A 166 -16.65 9.21 21.17
N GLY A 167 -17.83 9.52 21.68
CA GLY A 167 -19.10 8.93 21.22
C GLY A 167 -19.41 9.27 19.77
N ALA A 168 -19.21 10.52 19.37
CA ALA A 168 -19.39 10.95 17.98
C ALA A 168 -18.39 10.27 17.04
N ALA A 169 -17.12 10.19 17.43
CA ALA A 169 -16.08 9.52 16.64
C ALA A 169 -16.33 8.00 16.55
N GLY A 170 -16.73 7.37 17.65
CA GLY A 170 -17.12 5.95 17.69
C GLY A 170 -18.33 5.67 16.80
N GLY A 171 -19.37 6.50 16.89
CA GLY A 171 -20.56 6.42 16.03
C GLY A 171 -20.21 6.54 14.54
N ALA A 172 -19.38 7.51 14.17
CA ALA A 172 -18.90 7.68 12.81
C ALA A 172 -18.09 6.46 12.32
N ALA A 173 -17.25 5.88 13.19
CA ALA A 173 -16.49 4.67 12.87
C ALA A 173 -17.42 3.47 12.62
N VAL A 174 -18.43 3.25 13.48
CA VAL A 174 -19.43 2.21 13.34
C VAL A 174 -20.24 2.38 12.06
N VAL A 175 -20.76 3.58 11.77
CA VAL A 175 -21.50 3.86 10.52
C VAL A 175 -20.62 3.59 9.31
N SER A 176 -19.34 3.98 9.34
CA SER A 176 -18.41 3.71 8.24
C SER A 176 -18.14 2.22 8.04
N ALA A 177 -18.08 1.44 9.13
CA ALA A 177 -17.94 -0.02 9.08
C ALA A 177 -19.16 -0.67 8.44
N PHE A 178 -20.37 -0.28 8.88
CA PHE A 178 -21.62 -0.80 8.29
C PHE A 178 -21.74 -0.49 6.79
N ARG A 179 -21.44 0.73 6.35
CA ARG A 179 -21.49 1.11 4.93
C ARG A 179 -20.53 0.27 4.08
N ARG A 180 -19.41 -0.16 4.64
CA ARG A 180 -18.45 -1.02 3.92
C ARG A 180 -18.88 -2.47 3.82
N THR A 181 -19.65 -2.96 4.79
CA THR A 181 -20.15 -4.35 4.77
C THR A 181 -21.33 -4.54 3.83
N GLN A 182 -22.05 -3.47 3.50
CA GLN A 182 -23.12 -3.50 2.52
C GLN A 182 -22.52 -3.60 1.11
N GLY A 183 -22.65 -4.76 0.47
CA GLY A 183 -22.20 -5.00 -0.91
C GLY A 183 -20.99 -5.91 -1.07
N ARG A 184 -20.34 -6.33 0.01
CA ARG A 184 -19.21 -7.26 -0.07
C ARG A 184 -19.65 -8.69 0.19
N HIS A 185 -19.52 -9.55 -0.81
CA HIS A 185 -19.72 -11.01 -0.68
C HIS A 185 -18.49 -11.65 -0.02
N ALA A 186 -18.08 -11.17 1.16
CA ALA A 186 -16.90 -11.67 1.82
C ALA A 186 -17.22 -12.96 2.59
N ARG A 187 -16.48 -14.03 2.33
CA ARG A 187 -16.45 -15.26 3.15
C ARG A 187 -15.79 -14.96 4.48
N GLY A 188 -16.26 -15.54 5.57
CA GLY A 188 -15.68 -15.43 6.91
C GLY A 188 -16.61 -14.84 7.98
N PRO A 189 -16.22 -14.88 9.28
CA PRO A 189 -17.04 -14.41 10.38
C PRO A 189 -17.38 -12.92 10.25
N TRP A 190 -18.64 -12.56 10.54
CA TRP A 190 -19.16 -11.21 10.37
C TRP A 190 -18.38 -10.15 11.19
N TRP A 191 -17.92 -10.50 12.39
CA TRP A 191 -17.19 -9.60 13.28
C TRP A 191 -15.81 -9.20 12.72
N TRP A 192 -15.15 -10.09 11.96
CA TRP A 192 -13.88 -9.78 11.30
C TRP A 192 -14.01 -8.70 10.21
N ARG A 193 -15.20 -8.58 9.64
CA ARG A 193 -15.52 -7.54 8.65
C ARG A 193 -15.67 -6.16 9.29
N MET A 194 -15.97 -6.10 10.59
CA MET A 194 -16.13 -4.83 11.33
C MET A 194 -14.81 -4.20 11.71
N VAL A 195 -13.72 -4.98 11.81
CA VAL A 195 -12.39 -4.47 12.12
C VAL A 195 -11.74 -4.00 10.83
N PRO A 196 -11.68 -2.68 10.56
CA PRO A 196 -11.03 -2.19 9.35
C PRO A 196 -9.52 -2.35 9.47
N ALA A 197 -8.88 -2.73 8.36
CA ALA A 197 -7.43 -2.69 8.29
C ALA A 197 -6.92 -1.26 8.57
N PRO A 198 -5.79 -1.08 9.27
CA PRO A 198 -5.33 0.23 9.72
C PRO A 198 -4.90 1.15 8.58
N PHE A 199 -4.39 0.57 7.49
CA PHE A 199 -3.88 1.32 6.34
C PHE A 199 -4.72 1.10 5.09
N SER A 200 -4.49 1.94 4.09
CA SER A 200 -5.04 1.80 2.74
C SER A 200 -3.90 1.61 1.74
N ALA A 201 -4.00 0.60 0.87
CA ALA A 201 -3.10 0.40 -0.26
C ALA A 201 -3.45 1.30 -1.47
N GLU A 202 -4.63 1.94 -1.43
CA GLU A 202 -5.14 2.76 -2.52
C GLU A 202 -4.17 3.87 -2.99
N PRO A 203 -3.48 4.61 -2.09
CA PRO A 203 -2.49 5.58 -2.53
C PRO A 203 -1.30 4.96 -3.27
N ALA A 204 -0.86 3.75 -2.86
CA ALA A 204 0.22 3.04 -3.54
C ALA A 204 -0.20 2.59 -4.94
N ILE A 205 -1.40 2.05 -5.08
CA ILE A 205 -1.99 1.65 -6.36
C ILE A 205 -2.15 2.88 -7.27
N ALA A 206 -2.72 3.97 -6.75
CA ALA A 206 -2.92 5.20 -7.49
C ALA A 206 -1.60 5.83 -7.96
N HIS A 207 -0.58 5.84 -7.08
CA HIS A 207 0.74 6.36 -7.43
C HIS A 207 1.41 5.51 -8.51
N THR A 208 1.30 4.18 -8.44
CA THR A 208 1.84 3.27 -9.46
C THR A 208 1.22 3.56 -10.83
N TRP A 209 -0.11 3.56 -10.91
CA TRP A 209 -0.80 3.81 -12.18
C TRP A 209 -0.63 5.25 -12.68
N GLY A 210 -0.54 6.23 -11.78
CA GLY A 210 -0.22 7.62 -12.13
C GLY A 210 1.16 7.75 -12.77
N THR A 211 2.18 7.09 -12.21
CA THR A 211 3.54 7.12 -12.77
C THR A 211 3.63 6.37 -14.10
N ILE A 212 2.93 5.23 -14.25
CA ILE A 212 2.80 4.52 -15.54
C ILE A 212 2.11 5.41 -16.57
N TRP A 213 1.05 6.14 -16.17
CA TRP A 213 0.38 7.08 -17.08
C TRP A 213 1.32 8.18 -17.54
N ASP A 214 2.10 8.77 -16.62
CA ASP A 214 3.07 9.81 -16.97
C ASP A 214 4.14 9.29 -17.94
N LEU A 215 4.54 8.03 -17.82
CA LEU A 215 5.42 7.37 -18.78
C LEU A 215 4.77 7.21 -20.16
N VAL A 216 3.55 6.67 -20.22
CA VAL A 216 2.86 6.32 -21.48
C VAL A 216 2.39 7.56 -22.23
N ARG A 217 1.87 8.58 -21.53
CA ARG A 217 1.39 9.82 -22.17
C ARG A 217 2.52 10.73 -22.66
N GLY A 218 3.73 10.60 -22.12
CA GLY A 218 4.85 11.49 -22.42
C GLY A 218 4.51 12.96 -22.14
N ALA A 219 4.71 13.83 -23.13
CA ALA A 219 4.41 15.25 -23.03
C ALA A 219 2.94 15.62 -23.31
N ALA A 220 2.11 14.67 -23.72
CA ALA A 220 0.72 14.93 -24.07
C ALA A 220 -0.14 15.27 -22.85
N GLN A 221 -0.96 16.34 -22.96
CA GLN A 221 -1.88 16.76 -21.90
C GLN A 221 -3.21 16.00 -21.98
N LEU A 222 -3.17 14.70 -21.73
CA LEU A 222 -4.33 13.84 -21.74
C LEU A 222 -4.81 13.56 -20.29
N ARG A 223 -6.11 13.37 -20.12
CA ARG A 223 -6.68 12.95 -18.82
C ARG A 223 -6.30 11.52 -18.51
N LEU A 224 -6.05 11.25 -17.22
CA LEU A 224 -5.84 9.90 -16.72
C LEU A 224 -7.07 9.03 -17.02
N PRO A 225 -6.93 7.92 -17.78
CA PRO A 225 -8.01 6.97 -18.01
C PRO A 225 -8.33 6.17 -16.73
N SER A 226 -9.35 5.31 -16.79
CA SER A 226 -9.58 4.36 -15.71
C SER A 226 -8.37 3.43 -15.55
N ARG A 227 -8.18 2.88 -14.34
CA ARG A 227 -7.07 1.93 -14.06
C ARG A 227 -7.14 0.70 -14.95
N VAL A 228 -8.34 0.18 -15.16
CA VAL A 228 -8.58 -1.00 -16.01
C VAL A 228 -8.20 -0.69 -17.45
N ASP A 229 -8.61 0.44 -17.98
CA ASP A 229 -8.27 0.84 -19.36
C ASP A 229 -6.77 1.08 -19.53
N LEU A 230 -6.13 1.71 -18.52
CA LEU A 230 -4.68 1.92 -18.55
C LEU A 230 -3.92 0.60 -18.47
N ALA A 231 -4.33 -0.29 -17.58
CA ALA A 231 -3.75 -1.63 -17.45
C ALA A 231 -3.92 -2.44 -18.73
N ARG A 232 -5.08 -2.40 -19.36
CA ARG A 232 -5.34 -3.05 -20.64
C ARG A 232 -4.41 -2.54 -21.74
N ARG A 233 -4.31 -1.21 -21.91
CA ARG A 233 -3.41 -0.60 -22.89
C ARG A 233 -1.94 -0.94 -22.65
N TYR A 234 -1.53 -0.95 -21.39
CA TYR A 234 -0.18 -1.36 -21.01
C TYR A 234 0.06 -2.84 -21.37
N THR A 235 -0.91 -3.70 -21.11
CA THR A 235 -0.85 -5.12 -21.41
C THR A 235 -0.79 -5.37 -22.93
N GLU A 236 -1.58 -4.62 -23.71
CA GLU A 236 -1.57 -4.66 -25.18
C GLU A 236 -0.20 -4.21 -25.72
N LEU A 237 0.31 -3.06 -25.23
CA LEU A 237 1.63 -2.56 -25.62
C LEU A 237 2.72 -3.63 -25.36
N LEU A 238 2.70 -4.26 -24.18
CA LEU A 238 3.68 -5.28 -23.83
C LEU A 238 3.52 -6.55 -24.67
N ALA A 239 2.28 -7.00 -24.92
CA ALA A 239 2.00 -8.19 -25.72
C ALA A 239 2.44 -8.02 -27.19
N ASP A 240 2.12 -6.88 -27.78
CA ASP A 240 2.42 -6.60 -29.19
C ASP A 240 3.93 -6.45 -29.47
N ASN A 241 4.69 -6.08 -28.44
CA ASN A 241 6.13 -5.85 -28.56
C ASN A 241 6.99 -6.90 -27.84
N LEU A 242 6.37 -7.94 -27.30
CA LEU A 242 7.08 -8.96 -26.56
C LEU A 242 8.12 -9.69 -27.42
N GLY A 243 9.38 -9.71 -26.95
CA GLY A 243 10.51 -10.25 -27.70
C GLY A 243 11.29 -9.20 -28.51
N GLN A 244 10.80 -7.98 -28.62
CA GLN A 244 11.56 -6.86 -29.17
C GLN A 244 12.54 -6.28 -28.13
N PRO A 245 13.63 -5.62 -28.55
CA PRO A 245 14.51 -4.90 -27.65
C PRO A 245 13.73 -3.89 -26.81
N GLY A 246 13.98 -3.86 -25.49
CA GLY A 246 13.27 -2.98 -24.57
C GLY A 246 12.01 -3.57 -23.92
N PHE A 247 11.50 -4.71 -24.43
CA PHE A 247 10.34 -5.38 -23.87
C PHE A 247 10.73 -6.74 -23.27
N ARG A 248 10.34 -6.97 -22.02
CA ARG A 248 10.70 -8.16 -21.25
C ARG A 248 9.46 -8.92 -20.82
N GLU A 249 9.64 -10.18 -20.54
CA GLU A 249 8.60 -10.99 -19.95
C GLU A 249 8.25 -10.46 -18.55
N LEU A 250 6.97 -10.42 -18.25
CA LEU A 250 6.45 -9.95 -16.97
C LEU A 250 5.75 -11.09 -16.23
N VAL A 251 6.10 -11.26 -14.97
CA VAL A 251 5.42 -12.20 -14.07
C VAL A 251 5.08 -11.47 -12.77
N ILE A 252 3.81 -11.48 -12.39
CA ILE A 252 3.35 -10.92 -11.12
C ILE A 252 2.71 -12.03 -10.31
N VAL A 253 3.15 -12.17 -9.06
CA VAL A 253 2.64 -13.20 -8.15
C VAL A 253 1.88 -12.53 -7.02
N VAL A 254 0.64 -12.96 -6.80
CA VAL A 254 -0.22 -12.54 -5.70
C VAL A 254 -0.81 -13.75 -5.01
N HIS A 255 -1.21 -13.61 -3.76
CA HIS A 255 -1.85 -14.67 -3.00
C HIS A 255 -3.37 -14.51 -2.99
N ASP A 256 -4.08 -15.56 -3.36
CA ASP A 256 -5.53 -15.68 -3.22
C ASP A 256 -5.84 -16.27 -1.84
N VAL A 257 -6.40 -15.43 -0.98
CA VAL A 257 -6.74 -15.81 0.40
C VAL A 257 -7.91 -16.78 0.46
N ASP A 258 -8.84 -16.68 -0.49
CA ASP A 258 -10.04 -17.52 -0.51
C ASP A 258 -9.76 -18.93 -1.04
N ALA A 259 -8.89 -19.04 -2.03
CA ALA A 259 -8.47 -20.33 -2.59
C ALA A 259 -7.24 -20.93 -1.89
N GLY A 260 -6.53 -20.15 -1.06
CA GLY A 260 -5.29 -20.57 -0.39
C GLY A 260 -4.16 -20.89 -1.36
N ARG A 261 -4.11 -20.22 -2.52
CA ARG A 261 -3.17 -20.47 -3.62
C ARG A 261 -2.53 -19.18 -4.09
N ASP A 262 -1.37 -19.30 -4.73
CA ASP A 262 -0.76 -18.19 -5.42
C ASP A 262 -1.33 -18.07 -6.85
N LEU A 263 -1.63 -16.85 -7.27
CA LEU A 263 -2.00 -16.53 -8.64
C LEU A 263 -0.80 -15.90 -9.33
N VAL A 264 -0.44 -16.48 -10.46
CA VAL A 264 0.69 -16.04 -11.27
C VAL A 264 0.15 -15.40 -12.54
N PHE A 265 0.20 -14.08 -12.61
CA PHE A 265 -0.17 -13.33 -13.80
C PHE A 265 1.07 -13.18 -14.68
N ALA A 266 1.07 -13.84 -15.82
CA ALA A 266 2.25 -13.98 -16.67
C ALA A 266 2.01 -13.40 -18.08
N MET A 267 2.97 -12.62 -18.54
CA MET A 267 3.11 -12.16 -19.92
C MET A 267 4.39 -12.80 -20.48
N VAL A 268 4.23 -13.86 -21.21
CA VAL A 268 5.34 -14.64 -21.80
C VAL A 268 5.08 -14.95 -23.28
N PRO A 269 6.11 -15.17 -24.10
CA PRO A 269 5.95 -15.53 -25.51
C PRO A 269 5.16 -16.84 -25.72
N ASP A 270 4.50 -16.96 -26.85
CA ASP A 270 3.64 -18.09 -27.22
C ASP A 270 4.29 -19.46 -27.04
N ALA A 271 5.59 -19.57 -27.32
CA ALA A 271 6.32 -20.82 -27.19
C ALA A 271 6.30 -21.39 -25.76
N ARG A 272 6.31 -20.50 -24.74
CA ARG A 272 6.30 -20.90 -23.32
C ARG A 272 4.93 -20.80 -22.69
N ARG A 273 4.05 -19.98 -23.26
CA ARG A 273 2.70 -19.78 -22.75
C ARG A 273 1.91 -21.08 -22.65
N ARG A 274 2.04 -21.92 -23.66
CA ARG A 274 1.35 -23.23 -23.70
C ARG A 274 1.75 -24.13 -22.54
N ASP A 275 3.04 -24.21 -22.24
CA ASP A 275 3.54 -25.06 -21.15
C ASP A 275 3.20 -24.47 -19.77
N LEU A 276 3.25 -23.14 -19.63
CA LEU A 276 2.98 -22.45 -18.38
C LEU A 276 1.48 -22.50 -18.00
N VAL A 277 0.58 -22.30 -18.98
CA VAL A 277 -0.88 -22.23 -18.76
C VAL A 277 -1.52 -23.62 -18.79
N ARG A 278 -0.84 -24.63 -19.34
CA ARG A 278 -1.38 -26.00 -19.48
C ARG A 278 -1.76 -26.57 -18.12
N ARG A 279 -3.03 -26.90 -17.94
CA ARG A 279 -3.52 -27.60 -16.76
C ARG A 279 -3.42 -29.12 -16.95
N PRO A 280 -2.80 -29.85 -16.01
CA PRO A 280 -2.88 -31.31 -16.03
C PRO A 280 -4.33 -31.74 -15.80
N LEU A 281 -4.76 -32.76 -16.55
CA LEU A 281 -6.13 -33.32 -16.47
C LEU A 281 -6.32 -34.31 -15.31
N THR A 282 -5.31 -34.45 -14.46
CA THR A 282 -5.28 -35.46 -13.37
C THR A 282 -5.63 -34.84 -12.02
N ALA A 283 -5.94 -35.70 -11.02
CA ALA A 283 -6.24 -35.32 -9.64
C ALA A 283 -5.13 -34.44 -8.98
N GLU A 284 -3.90 -34.46 -9.53
CA GLU A 284 -2.81 -33.56 -9.12
C GLU A 284 -3.12 -32.06 -9.37
N ALA A 285 -4.10 -31.76 -10.23
CA ALA A 285 -4.53 -30.39 -10.47
C ALA A 285 -5.12 -29.73 -9.21
N GLU A 286 -5.77 -30.51 -8.33
CA GLU A 286 -6.33 -30.01 -7.07
C GLU A 286 -5.27 -29.69 -6.03
N GLN A 287 -4.07 -30.27 -6.12
CA GLN A 287 -2.95 -30.05 -5.21
C GLN A 287 -2.03 -28.90 -5.64
N ARG A 288 -2.34 -28.24 -6.75
CA ARG A 288 -1.51 -27.11 -7.22
C ARG A 288 -1.52 -25.97 -6.21
N ARG A 289 -0.33 -25.51 -5.86
CA ARG A 289 -0.12 -24.34 -4.99
C ARG A 289 -0.23 -23.02 -5.73
N ALA A 290 -0.20 -23.04 -7.07
CA ALA A 290 -0.27 -21.83 -7.90
C ALA A 290 -1.13 -22.06 -9.14
N GLU A 291 -1.90 -21.02 -9.53
CA GLU A 291 -2.67 -20.95 -10.76
C GLU A 291 -2.10 -19.86 -11.67
N VAL A 292 -2.00 -20.14 -12.95
CA VAL A 292 -1.41 -19.22 -13.93
C VAL A 292 -2.47 -18.56 -14.77
N PHE A 293 -2.38 -17.23 -14.88
CA PHE A 293 -3.21 -16.37 -15.71
C PHE A 293 -2.39 -15.77 -16.85
N ASP A 294 -2.83 -16.02 -18.06
CA ASP A 294 -2.19 -15.47 -19.25
C ASP A 294 -2.64 -14.04 -19.51
N LEU A 295 -1.76 -13.07 -19.25
CA LEU A 295 -2.01 -11.66 -19.51
C LEU A 295 -1.98 -11.30 -21.01
N ALA A 296 -1.37 -12.13 -21.87
CA ALA A 296 -1.43 -11.92 -23.31
C ALA A 296 -2.77 -12.38 -23.92
N GLY A 297 -3.51 -13.23 -23.19
CA GLY A 297 -4.78 -13.80 -23.60
C GLY A 297 -6.00 -13.25 -22.86
N VAL A 298 -6.79 -14.18 -22.33
CA VAL A 298 -8.10 -13.91 -21.69
C VAL A 298 -7.98 -13.09 -20.40
N ALA A 299 -6.86 -13.20 -19.69
CA ALA A 299 -6.65 -12.50 -18.41
C ALA A 299 -6.07 -11.07 -18.57
N ARG A 300 -6.10 -10.51 -19.76
CA ARG A 300 -5.53 -9.19 -20.11
C ARG A 300 -6.03 -8.07 -19.20
N ASP A 301 -7.30 -8.09 -18.82
CA ASP A 301 -7.92 -7.08 -17.98
C ASP A 301 -7.53 -7.19 -16.50
N HIS A 302 -6.96 -8.31 -16.07
CA HIS A 302 -6.59 -8.57 -14.67
C HIS A 302 -5.21 -8.02 -14.26
N LEU A 303 -4.49 -7.30 -15.12
CA LEU A 303 -3.23 -6.67 -14.70
C LEU A 303 -3.47 -5.62 -13.61
N ALA A 304 -4.58 -4.87 -13.68
CA ALA A 304 -4.95 -3.91 -12.63
C ALA A 304 -5.17 -4.61 -11.28
N ASP A 305 -5.82 -5.77 -11.29
CA ASP A 305 -6.08 -6.58 -10.11
C ASP A 305 -4.80 -7.24 -9.57
N ALA A 306 -3.93 -7.71 -10.47
CA ALA A 306 -2.63 -8.26 -10.10
C ALA A 306 -1.76 -7.23 -9.33
N ILE A 307 -1.69 -5.99 -9.81
CA ILE A 307 -1.00 -4.90 -9.12
C ILE A 307 -1.74 -4.50 -7.84
N GLY A 308 -3.07 -4.43 -7.87
CA GLY A 308 -3.89 -4.17 -6.68
C GLY A 308 -3.63 -5.18 -5.57
N GLY A 309 -3.69 -6.48 -5.90
CA GLY A 309 -3.40 -7.57 -4.98
C GLY A 309 -1.95 -7.56 -4.48
N ALA A 310 -0.97 -7.36 -5.38
CA ALA A 310 0.43 -7.32 -5.02
C ALA A 310 0.74 -6.18 -4.02
N LEU A 311 0.13 -5.01 -4.19
CA LEU A 311 0.35 -3.87 -3.29
C LEU A 311 -0.46 -3.94 -1.99
N THR A 312 -1.33 -4.92 -1.85
CA THR A 312 -2.15 -5.12 -0.66
C THR A 312 -1.41 -5.97 0.36
N VAL A 313 -1.10 -5.37 1.52
CA VAL A 313 -0.38 -6.05 2.61
C VAL A 313 -1.40 -6.74 3.53
N PRO A 314 -1.31 -8.06 3.75
CA PRO A 314 -2.27 -8.79 4.58
C PRO A 314 -2.29 -8.22 6.01
N LEU A 315 -3.47 -8.17 6.62
CA LEU A 315 -3.76 -7.59 7.94
C LEU A 315 -3.55 -6.08 8.05
N ALA A 316 -2.61 -5.51 7.32
CA ALA A 316 -2.28 -4.08 7.38
C ALA A 316 -3.20 -3.23 6.46
N THR A 317 -3.61 -3.77 5.31
CA THR A 317 -4.54 -3.12 4.38
C THR A 317 -5.76 -3.99 4.10
N ASP A 318 -6.84 -3.42 3.55
CA ASP A 318 -7.95 -4.23 3.05
C ASP A 318 -7.48 -5.09 1.89
N LEU A 319 -7.99 -6.31 1.82
CA LEU A 319 -7.73 -7.23 0.71
C LEU A 319 -8.31 -6.66 -0.60
N HIS A 320 -7.58 -6.87 -1.70
CA HIS A 320 -8.04 -6.48 -3.03
C HIS A 320 -9.05 -7.50 -3.55
N GLU A 321 -10.26 -7.05 -3.90
CA GLU A 321 -11.31 -7.92 -4.44
C GLU A 321 -11.19 -7.98 -5.97
N VAL A 322 -11.13 -9.20 -6.52
CA VAL A 322 -11.17 -9.48 -7.95
C VAL A 322 -12.40 -10.32 -8.27
N GLN A 323 -13.12 -9.95 -9.31
CA GLN A 323 -14.19 -10.75 -9.86
C GLN A 323 -13.72 -11.44 -11.14
N PHE A 324 -13.70 -12.76 -11.14
CA PHE A 324 -13.33 -13.52 -12.32
C PHE A 324 -14.48 -13.61 -13.31
N ALA A 325 -14.15 -13.81 -14.58
CA ALA A 325 -15.15 -13.96 -15.64
C ALA A 325 -16.02 -15.23 -15.42
N ALA A 326 -17.29 -15.14 -15.78
CA ALA A 326 -18.25 -16.22 -15.59
C ALA A 326 -17.93 -17.50 -16.40
N ASP A 327 -17.22 -17.34 -17.50
CA ASP A 327 -16.72 -18.41 -18.38
C ASP A 327 -15.33 -18.92 -17.96
N GLY A 328 -14.72 -18.29 -16.94
CA GLY A 328 -13.45 -18.68 -16.39
C GLY A 328 -13.51 -19.88 -15.43
N PHE A 329 -12.36 -20.31 -14.97
CA PHE A 329 -12.24 -21.45 -14.04
C PHE A 329 -13.03 -21.25 -12.74
N TRP A 330 -13.09 -20.04 -12.20
CA TRP A 330 -13.85 -19.72 -10.99
C TRP A 330 -15.26 -19.19 -11.25
N ARG A 331 -15.80 -19.39 -12.47
CA ARG A 331 -17.23 -19.21 -12.81
C ARG A 331 -17.87 -17.92 -12.29
N GLY A 332 -17.15 -16.80 -12.33
CA GLY A 332 -17.65 -15.52 -11.86
C GLY A 332 -17.55 -15.31 -10.35
N GLU A 333 -16.82 -16.15 -9.63
CA GLU A 333 -16.58 -15.97 -8.20
C GLU A 333 -15.72 -14.74 -7.93
N THR A 334 -15.95 -14.11 -6.77
CA THR A 334 -15.14 -13.01 -6.27
C THR A 334 -14.12 -13.54 -5.27
N HIS A 335 -12.85 -13.27 -5.48
CA HIS A 335 -11.75 -13.68 -4.64
C HIS A 335 -11.03 -12.48 -4.04
N ARG A 336 -10.35 -12.67 -2.90
CA ARG A 336 -9.59 -11.64 -2.21
C ARG A 336 -8.10 -11.90 -2.34
N LEU A 337 -7.42 -10.93 -2.92
CA LEU A 337 -6.00 -10.99 -3.21
C LEU A 337 -5.19 -10.16 -2.23
N CYS A 338 -3.99 -10.62 -1.93
CA CYS A 338 -3.00 -9.85 -1.18
C CYS A 338 -1.57 -10.28 -1.53
N ASP A 339 -0.59 -9.51 -1.07
CA ASP A 339 0.78 -9.97 -0.99
C ASP A 339 0.88 -11.02 0.12
N ARG A 340 1.51 -12.14 -0.14
CA ARG A 340 1.87 -13.11 0.91
C ARG A 340 3.17 -12.63 1.53
N ALA A 341 3.09 -11.94 2.64
CA ALA A 341 4.26 -11.51 3.39
C ALA A 341 5.06 -12.74 3.82
N GLY A 342 6.16 -12.98 3.12
CA GLY A 342 7.15 -14.01 3.42
C GLY A 342 6.57 -15.43 3.54
N SER A 343 6.81 -16.30 2.60
CA SER A 343 6.82 -17.71 2.95
C SER A 343 7.93 -17.91 3.97
N LEU A 344 7.58 -17.95 5.23
CA LEU A 344 8.44 -18.43 6.32
C LEU A 344 8.49 -19.97 6.29
N GLU A 345 8.36 -20.57 5.12
CA GLU A 345 8.52 -22.01 4.91
C GLU A 345 9.74 -22.27 4.00
#